data_266231f625a467ac1a839b19ca3cd5ae
#
_entry.id   266231f625a467ac1a839b19ca3cd5ae
#
_cell.length_a   1.000
_cell.length_b   1.000
_cell.length_c   1.000
_cell.angle_alpha   90.00
_cell.angle_beta   90.00
_cell.angle_gamma   90.00
#
_symmetry.space_group_name_H-M   'P 1'
#
loop_
_entity.id
_entity.type
_entity.pdbx_description
1 polymer ?
#
loop_
_entity_poly.entity_id
_entity_poly.type
_entity_poly.pdbx_seq_one_letter_code
_entity_poly.pdbx_strand_id
1 'polypeptide(L)'
;RIEEGIREVMSAIAHFPGTVDHILSEYERVTSEGGRLSDVLSGYIDPDDGIAPPAEVPPPIDAKAAKADDSDDDEEESGDASDDEEEAESGPDPVIAQQRFGAVADQMEITRKALKKFGREDKNSIAELVALAELFMPIKLVPKQFEGLVERVRSALDRLRAQERAIMQLCVRDARMPRADFLRQFPGNEVDESWTDAQAKGKSKYAEAIARLQPDIQRCQQKLTALEEETGLKIAEI
;
A
#
# COMPACT_ATOMS: atom_id res chain seq x y z
N ARG A 1 -19.53 0.15 -5.06
CA ARG A 1 -19.09 0.77 -3.77
C ARG A 1 -17.85 0.11 -3.19
N ILE A 2 -17.80 -1.24 -3.08
CA ILE A 2 -16.60 -1.92 -2.54
C ILE A 2 -15.41 -1.74 -3.49
N GLU A 3 -15.60 -1.94 -4.77
CA GLU A 3 -14.57 -1.77 -5.80
C GLU A 3 -14.08 -0.31 -5.89
N GLU A 4 -14.99 0.64 -5.78
CA GLU A 4 -14.67 2.07 -5.72
C GLU A 4 -13.80 2.40 -4.50
N GLY A 5 -14.15 1.85 -3.32
CA GLY A 5 -13.33 1.99 -2.12
C GLY A 5 -11.95 1.34 -2.25
N ILE A 6 -11.86 0.17 -2.89
CA ILE A 6 -10.57 -0.47 -3.18
C ILE A 6 -9.73 0.40 -4.11
N ARG A 7 -10.31 0.98 -5.17
CA ARG A 7 -9.61 1.88 -6.09
C ARG A 7 -9.06 3.12 -5.37
N GLU A 8 -9.87 3.75 -4.50
CA GLU A 8 -9.42 4.90 -3.71
C GLU A 8 -8.23 4.54 -2.80
N VAL A 9 -8.30 3.41 -2.11
CA VAL A 9 -7.21 2.94 -1.25
C VAL A 9 -5.97 2.60 -2.09
N MET A 10 -6.12 1.93 -3.22
CA MET A 10 -5.01 1.61 -4.12
C MET A 10 -4.36 2.87 -4.69
N SER A 11 -5.15 3.90 -5.03
CA SER A 11 -4.64 5.21 -5.45
C SER A 11 -3.81 5.86 -4.34
N ALA A 12 -4.34 5.89 -3.12
CA ALA A 12 -3.61 6.46 -1.97
C ALA A 12 -2.30 5.69 -1.70
N ILE A 13 -2.33 4.36 -1.76
CA ILE A 13 -1.15 3.51 -1.60
C ILE A 13 -0.11 3.78 -2.70
N ALA A 14 -0.54 3.96 -3.95
CA ALA A 14 0.36 4.24 -5.06
C ALA A 14 1.13 5.56 -4.89
N HIS A 15 0.54 6.53 -4.20
CA HIS A 15 1.20 7.80 -3.89
C HIS A 15 2.24 7.68 -2.77
N PHE A 16 2.19 6.61 -1.96
CA PHE A 16 3.15 6.42 -0.89
C PHE A 16 4.46 5.80 -1.44
N PRO A 17 5.63 6.42 -1.22
CA PRO A 17 6.89 5.93 -1.78
C PRO A 17 7.24 4.52 -1.36
N GLY A 18 7.77 3.75 -2.31
CA GLY A 18 8.24 2.39 -2.09
C GLY A 18 7.15 1.31 -2.07
N THR A 19 5.87 1.67 -2.18
CA THR A 19 4.76 0.70 -2.25
C THR A 19 4.68 0.04 -3.61
N VAL A 20 4.69 0.84 -4.68
CA VAL A 20 4.70 0.33 -6.06
C VAL A 20 5.98 -0.44 -6.34
N ASP A 21 7.15 0.09 -5.92
CA ASP A 21 8.44 -0.59 -6.03
C ASP A 21 8.42 -1.98 -5.38
N HIS A 22 7.80 -2.09 -4.20
CA HIS A 22 7.69 -3.37 -3.50
C HIS A 22 6.89 -4.40 -4.33
N ILE A 23 5.76 -4.00 -4.88
CA ILE A 23 4.92 -4.90 -5.69
C ILE A 23 5.62 -5.27 -7.01
N LEU A 24 6.30 -4.34 -7.66
CA LEU A 24 7.11 -4.63 -8.84
C LEU A 24 8.21 -5.65 -8.53
N SER A 25 8.91 -5.50 -7.40
CA SER A 25 9.93 -6.44 -6.96
C SER A 25 9.35 -7.83 -6.63
N GLU A 26 8.17 -7.90 -6.01
CA GLU A 26 7.48 -9.17 -5.76
C GLU A 26 7.05 -9.84 -7.08
N TYR A 27 6.55 -9.07 -8.04
CA TYR A 27 6.22 -9.57 -9.37
C TYR A 27 7.46 -10.11 -10.10
N GLU A 28 8.56 -9.35 -10.11
CA GLU A 28 9.83 -9.79 -10.70
C GLU A 28 10.37 -11.06 -10.03
N ARG A 29 10.28 -11.13 -8.71
CA ARG A 29 10.70 -12.31 -7.94
C ARG A 29 9.90 -13.55 -8.35
N VAL A 30 8.58 -13.44 -8.37
CA VAL A 30 7.70 -14.56 -8.73
C VAL A 30 7.92 -15.01 -10.17
N THR A 31 8.09 -14.08 -11.12
CA THR A 31 8.33 -14.42 -12.53
C THR A 31 9.72 -15.00 -12.77
N SER A 32 10.75 -14.57 -12.05
CA SER A 32 12.12 -15.07 -12.19
C SER A 32 12.35 -16.42 -11.50
N GLU A 33 11.69 -16.64 -10.36
CA GLU A 33 11.82 -17.87 -9.57
C GLU A 33 10.84 -18.98 -10.02
N GLY A 34 10.00 -18.72 -11.04
CA GLY A 34 8.99 -19.68 -11.50
C GLY A 34 7.83 -19.87 -10.50
N GLY A 35 7.57 -18.87 -9.68
CA GLY A 35 6.44 -18.84 -8.76
C GLY A 35 5.10 -18.61 -9.47
N ARG A 36 4.02 -18.62 -8.71
CA ARG A 36 2.66 -18.43 -9.25
C ARG A 36 2.28 -16.95 -9.20
N LEU A 37 1.77 -16.43 -10.31
CA LEU A 37 1.22 -15.05 -10.36
C LEU A 37 0.10 -14.84 -9.34
N SER A 38 -0.64 -15.88 -9.00
CA SER A 38 -1.67 -15.89 -7.96
C SER A 38 -1.14 -15.58 -6.54
N ASP A 39 0.17 -15.57 -6.33
CA ASP A 39 0.78 -15.15 -5.06
C ASP A 39 0.90 -13.63 -4.94
N VAL A 40 0.80 -12.90 -6.05
CA VAL A 40 0.93 -11.43 -6.11
C VAL A 40 -0.40 -10.78 -6.46
N LEU A 41 -1.09 -11.25 -7.50
CA LEU A 41 -2.34 -10.67 -7.96
C LEU A 41 -3.43 -11.73 -8.09
N SER A 42 -4.67 -11.32 -7.82
CA SER A 42 -5.88 -12.15 -7.96
C SER A 42 -6.66 -11.85 -9.24
N GLY A 43 -6.30 -10.79 -9.98
CA GLY A 43 -6.98 -10.37 -11.20
C GLY A 43 -6.93 -8.86 -11.41
N TYR A 44 -7.92 -8.35 -12.13
CA TYR A 44 -8.05 -6.92 -12.45
C TYR A 44 -9.46 -6.43 -12.08
N ILE A 45 -9.58 -5.13 -11.83
CA ILE A 45 -10.87 -4.51 -11.44
C ILE A 45 -11.69 -4.13 -12.67
N ASP A 46 -11.05 -3.90 -13.83
CA ASP A 46 -11.74 -3.50 -15.05
C ASP A 46 -12.34 -4.68 -15.80
N PRO A 47 -13.63 -4.61 -16.17
CA PRO A 47 -14.32 -5.69 -16.87
C PRO A 47 -13.85 -5.91 -18.31
N ASP A 48 -13.12 -4.95 -18.89
CA ASP A 48 -12.63 -4.99 -20.28
C ASP A 48 -11.29 -5.73 -20.46
N ASP A 49 -10.70 -6.24 -19.37
CA ASP A 49 -9.35 -6.84 -19.39
C ASP A 49 -9.31 -8.33 -19.79
N GLY A 50 -10.22 -8.75 -20.66
CA GLY A 50 -10.06 -10.03 -21.37
C GLY A 50 -10.17 -11.29 -20.51
N ILE A 51 -10.75 -11.21 -19.31
CA ILE A 51 -11.27 -12.39 -18.63
C ILE A 51 -12.51 -12.79 -19.42
N ALA A 52 -12.36 -13.79 -20.30
CA ALA A 52 -13.52 -14.40 -20.94
C ALA A 52 -14.53 -14.70 -19.81
N PRO A 53 -15.82 -14.29 -19.94
CA PRO A 53 -16.81 -14.68 -18.98
C PRO A 53 -16.74 -16.20 -18.86
N PRO A 54 -16.85 -16.78 -17.65
CA PRO A 54 -16.87 -18.21 -17.50
C PRO A 54 -17.87 -18.75 -18.51
N ALA A 55 -17.43 -19.70 -19.35
CA ALA A 55 -18.25 -20.25 -20.42
C ALA A 55 -19.62 -20.57 -19.82
N GLU A 56 -20.66 -19.92 -20.32
CA GLU A 56 -22.02 -20.25 -19.93
C GLU A 56 -22.19 -21.76 -20.16
N VAL A 57 -22.27 -22.49 -19.06
CA VAL A 57 -22.63 -23.89 -19.11
C VAL A 57 -24.00 -23.92 -19.78
N PRO A 58 -24.17 -24.57 -20.96
CA PRO A 58 -25.46 -24.61 -21.61
C PRO A 58 -26.46 -25.22 -20.63
N PRO A 59 -27.69 -24.71 -20.54
CA PRO A 59 -28.68 -25.22 -19.61
C PRO A 59 -28.89 -26.71 -19.88
N PRO A 60 -29.05 -27.53 -18.84
CA PRO A 60 -29.29 -28.96 -19.01
C PRO A 60 -30.53 -29.16 -19.87
N ILE A 61 -30.37 -29.86 -20.98
CA ILE A 61 -31.45 -30.23 -21.86
C ILE A 61 -32.35 -31.18 -21.06
N ASP A 62 -33.55 -30.72 -20.74
CA ASP A 62 -34.62 -31.56 -20.20
C ASP A 62 -34.91 -32.73 -21.15
N ALA A 63 -34.36 -33.88 -20.87
CA ALA A 63 -34.80 -35.11 -21.43
C ALA A 63 -35.75 -35.78 -20.41
N LYS A 64 -37.02 -35.48 -20.62
CA LYS A 64 -38.13 -36.12 -19.93
C LYS A 64 -38.42 -37.46 -20.58
N ALA A 65 -38.64 -38.47 -19.75
CA ALA A 65 -39.35 -39.75 -19.93
C ALA A 65 -38.51 -40.96 -20.40
N ALA A 66 -38.35 -41.92 -19.54
CA ALA A 66 -39.12 -43.17 -19.50
C ALA A 66 -38.62 -44.13 -18.44
N LYS A 67 -39.48 -44.40 -17.52
CA LYS A 67 -39.85 -45.60 -16.79
C LYS A 67 -38.96 -46.85 -16.75
N ALA A 68 -38.79 -47.25 -15.49
CA ALA A 68 -39.03 -48.61 -14.91
C ALA A 68 -37.89 -49.63 -15.03
N ASP A 69 -37.50 -50.05 -13.93
CA ASP A 69 -37.67 -51.35 -13.25
C ASP A 69 -36.36 -52.00 -12.85
N ASP A 70 -36.25 -52.16 -11.56
CA ASP A 70 -35.87 -53.32 -10.74
C ASP A 70 -34.47 -53.99 -10.84
N SER A 71 -34.02 -54.28 -9.61
CA SER A 71 -33.09 -55.30 -9.14
C SER A 71 -31.60 -54.98 -9.17
N ASP A 72 -31.10 -54.71 -7.99
CA ASP A 72 -30.35 -55.59 -7.08
C ASP A 72 -28.97 -56.04 -7.54
N ASP A 73 -28.06 -55.83 -6.65
CA ASP A 73 -26.92 -56.67 -6.23
C ASP A 73 -25.49 -56.35 -6.75
N ASP A 74 -24.70 -56.06 -5.77
CA ASP A 74 -23.36 -56.55 -5.44
C ASP A 74 -22.09 -56.09 -6.21
N GLU A 75 -21.22 -55.51 -5.36
CA GLU A 75 -19.79 -55.73 -5.17
C GLU A 75 -18.75 -55.37 -6.24
N GLU A 76 -17.88 -54.51 -5.68
CA GLU A 76 -16.42 -54.56 -5.69
C GLU A 76 -15.59 -54.10 -6.90
N GLU A 77 -14.67 -53.35 -6.50
CA GLU A 77 -13.24 -53.28 -6.82
C GLU A 77 -12.74 -52.26 -7.86
N SER A 78 -12.01 -51.32 -7.24
CA SER A 78 -10.71 -50.76 -7.67
C SER A 78 -10.56 -50.42 -9.16
N GLY A 79 -10.54 -49.15 -9.35
CA GLY A 79 -9.92 -48.49 -10.51
C GLY A 79 -9.35 -47.16 -10.08
N ASP A 80 -8.17 -47.18 -9.51
CA ASP A 80 -7.29 -46.03 -9.43
C ASP A 80 -6.96 -45.59 -10.87
N ALA A 81 -7.82 -44.67 -11.36
CA ALA A 81 -7.49 -43.81 -12.48
C ALA A 81 -7.25 -42.47 -11.87
N SER A 82 -5.98 -42.21 -11.58
CA SER A 82 -5.49 -40.83 -11.44
C SER A 82 -5.88 -40.07 -12.70
N ASP A 83 -7.05 -39.47 -12.64
CA ASP A 83 -7.45 -38.40 -13.51
C ASP A 83 -6.65 -37.19 -13.04
N ASP A 84 -5.42 -37.13 -13.53
CA ASP A 84 -4.55 -35.97 -13.50
C ASP A 84 -5.16 -34.98 -14.51
N GLU A 85 -6.41 -34.58 -14.25
CA GLU A 85 -6.94 -33.35 -14.82
C GLU A 85 -6.05 -32.27 -14.27
N GLU A 86 -5.06 -31.85 -15.11
CA GLU A 86 -4.46 -30.53 -15.04
C GLU A 86 -5.64 -29.57 -14.83
N GLU A 87 -5.93 -29.22 -13.57
CA GLU A 87 -6.71 -28.04 -13.25
C GLU A 87 -5.99 -26.92 -13.97
N ALA A 88 -6.50 -26.56 -15.15
CA ALA A 88 -6.06 -25.42 -15.90
C ALA A 88 -6.05 -24.28 -14.89
N GLU A 89 -4.85 -23.85 -14.52
CA GLU A 89 -4.62 -22.82 -13.50
C GLU A 89 -5.45 -21.59 -13.93
N SER A 90 -6.62 -21.41 -13.34
CA SER A 90 -7.46 -20.24 -13.54
C SER A 90 -6.84 -19.08 -12.76
N GLY A 91 -5.59 -18.81 -13.06
CA GLY A 91 -4.84 -17.68 -12.55
C GLY A 91 -4.93 -16.48 -13.50
N PRO A 92 -4.44 -15.32 -13.08
CA PRO A 92 -4.34 -14.16 -13.95
C PRO A 92 -3.45 -14.46 -15.15
N ASP A 93 -3.88 -14.03 -16.35
CA ASP A 93 -3.14 -14.27 -17.60
C ASP A 93 -1.72 -13.68 -17.52
N PRO A 94 -0.67 -14.50 -17.72
CA PRO A 94 0.71 -14.04 -17.63
C PRO A 94 1.07 -12.94 -18.66
N VAL A 95 0.44 -12.95 -19.84
CA VAL A 95 0.70 -11.95 -20.89
C VAL A 95 0.11 -10.60 -20.50
N ILE A 96 -1.12 -10.61 -19.99
CA ILE A 96 -1.77 -9.38 -19.49
C ILE A 96 -1.02 -8.86 -18.26
N ALA A 97 -0.60 -9.74 -17.35
CA ALA A 97 0.21 -9.36 -16.20
C ALA A 97 1.52 -8.69 -16.62
N GLN A 98 2.26 -9.27 -17.56
CA GLN A 98 3.50 -8.70 -18.07
C GLN A 98 3.28 -7.32 -18.70
N GLN A 99 2.22 -7.15 -19.47
CA GLN A 99 1.88 -5.88 -20.10
C GLN A 99 1.53 -4.80 -19.04
N ARG A 100 0.70 -5.15 -18.07
CA ARG A 100 0.26 -4.22 -17.01
C ARG A 100 1.39 -3.83 -16.07
N PHE A 101 2.14 -4.80 -15.57
CA PHE A 101 3.29 -4.53 -14.70
C PHE A 101 4.42 -3.82 -15.46
N GLY A 102 4.61 -4.11 -16.74
CA GLY A 102 5.54 -3.37 -17.60
C GLY A 102 5.15 -1.89 -17.71
N ALA A 103 3.87 -1.59 -17.98
CA ALA A 103 3.39 -0.21 -18.04
C ALA A 103 3.56 0.53 -16.69
N VAL A 104 3.31 -0.15 -15.56
CA VAL A 104 3.52 0.42 -14.22
C VAL A 104 5.02 0.68 -13.98
N ALA A 105 5.90 -0.22 -14.38
CA ALA A 105 7.35 -0.07 -14.22
C ALA A 105 7.88 1.10 -15.06
N ASP A 106 7.46 1.22 -16.31
CA ASP A 106 7.84 2.33 -17.19
C ASP A 106 7.37 3.68 -16.63
N GLN A 107 6.11 3.76 -16.18
CA GLN A 107 5.57 4.96 -15.56
C GLN A 107 6.28 5.29 -14.23
N MET A 108 6.64 4.28 -13.45
CA MET A 108 7.41 4.48 -12.21
C MET A 108 8.76 5.12 -12.47
N GLU A 109 9.46 4.72 -13.56
CA GLU A 109 10.73 5.34 -13.96
C GLU A 109 10.55 6.81 -14.39
N ILE A 110 9.46 7.13 -15.11
CA ILE A 110 9.12 8.50 -15.50
C ILE A 110 8.85 9.33 -14.25
N THR A 111 8.00 8.81 -13.35
CA THR A 111 7.64 9.46 -12.09
C THR A 111 8.87 9.71 -11.23
N ARG A 112 9.77 8.72 -11.09
CA ARG A 112 11.02 8.86 -10.33
C ARG A 112 11.93 9.96 -10.90
N LYS A 113 12.03 10.07 -12.24
CA LYS A 113 12.79 11.14 -12.91
C LYS A 113 12.16 12.51 -12.68
N ALA A 114 10.83 12.61 -12.73
CA ALA A 114 10.10 13.84 -12.46
C ALA A 114 10.29 14.29 -11.01
N LEU A 115 10.11 13.40 -10.04
CA LEU A 115 10.34 13.67 -8.62
C LEU A 115 11.75 14.15 -8.32
N LYS A 116 12.76 13.52 -8.95
CA LYS A 116 14.16 13.92 -8.79
C LYS A 116 14.48 15.29 -9.39
N LYS A 117 13.82 15.64 -10.51
CA LYS A 117 14.08 16.88 -11.24
C LYS A 117 13.33 18.08 -10.69
N PHE A 118 12.07 17.90 -10.34
CA PHE A 118 11.15 19.00 -10.01
C PHE A 118 10.75 19.02 -8.53
N GLY A 119 10.99 17.93 -7.79
CA GLY A 119 10.47 17.75 -6.44
C GLY A 119 9.01 17.25 -6.45
N ARG A 120 8.50 16.89 -5.27
CA ARG A 120 7.18 16.25 -5.15
C ARG A 120 6.01 17.23 -5.32
N GLU A 121 6.20 18.48 -4.88
CA GLU A 121 5.14 19.51 -4.91
C GLU A 121 4.91 20.13 -6.29
N ASP A 122 5.76 19.83 -7.27
CA ASP A 122 5.64 20.37 -8.63
C ASP A 122 4.48 19.73 -9.38
N LYS A 123 3.77 20.53 -10.17
CA LYS A 123 2.60 20.06 -10.96
C LYS A 123 2.92 18.91 -11.90
N ASN A 124 4.12 18.90 -12.47
CA ASN A 124 4.53 17.82 -13.38
C ASN A 124 4.73 16.52 -12.58
N SER A 125 5.35 16.60 -11.40
CA SER A 125 5.52 15.42 -10.53
C SER A 125 4.18 14.88 -10.02
N ILE A 126 3.26 15.77 -9.67
CA ILE A 126 1.90 15.39 -9.27
C ILE A 126 1.17 14.70 -10.42
N ALA A 127 1.28 15.22 -11.65
CA ALA A 127 0.66 14.60 -12.83
C ALA A 127 1.21 13.17 -13.07
N GLU A 128 2.51 12.98 -12.94
CA GLU A 128 3.13 11.65 -13.11
C GLU A 128 2.76 10.68 -11.98
N LEU A 129 2.60 11.17 -10.74
CA LEU A 129 2.10 10.36 -9.63
C LEU A 129 0.65 9.93 -9.84
N VAL A 130 -0.19 10.80 -10.37
CA VAL A 130 -1.58 10.48 -10.72
C VAL A 130 -1.62 9.43 -11.83
N ALA A 131 -0.82 9.61 -12.90
CA ALA A 131 -0.73 8.64 -13.99
C ALA A 131 -0.24 7.26 -13.49
N LEU A 132 0.73 7.23 -12.57
CA LEU A 132 1.18 5.99 -11.92
C LEU A 132 0.04 5.33 -11.12
N ALA A 133 -0.71 6.11 -10.36
CA ALA A 133 -1.83 5.61 -9.59
C ALA A 133 -2.94 5.05 -10.50
N GLU A 134 -3.25 5.69 -11.62
CA GLU A 134 -4.23 5.22 -12.60
C GLU A 134 -3.86 3.87 -13.21
N LEU A 135 -2.57 3.63 -13.48
CA LEU A 135 -2.09 2.34 -13.97
C LEU A 135 -2.06 1.25 -12.88
N PHE A 136 -1.86 1.64 -11.63
CA PHE A 136 -1.76 0.71 -10.50
C PHE A 136 -3.13 0.32 -9.93
N MET A 137 -4.08 1.24 -9.91
CA MET A 137 -5.43 1.01 -9.33
C MET A 137 -6.19 -0.20 -9.89
N PRO A 138 -6.12 -0.53 -11.21
CA PRO A 138 -6.83 -1.69 -11.75
C PRO A 138 -6.29 -3.04 -11.29
N ILE A 139 -5.07 -3.10 -10.77
CA ILE A 139 -4.43 -4.34 -10.35
C ILE A 139 -5.05 -4.80 -9.02
N LYS A 140 -5.70 -5.95 -9.04
CA LYS A 140 -6.29 -6.55 -7.85
C LYS A 140 -5.25 -7.45 -7.15
N LEU A 141 -4.56 -6.90 -6.17
CA LEU A 141 -3.58 -7.62 -5.39
C LEU A 141 -4.23 -8.70 -4.52
N VAL A 142 -3.48 -9.76 -4.21
CA VAL A 142 -3.92 -10.73 -3.21
C VAL A 142 -3.97 -10.09 -1.81
N PRO A 143 -4.86 -10.55 -0.92
CA PRO A 143 -5.04 -9.95 0.40
C PRO A 143 -3.73 -9.78 1.18
N LYS A 144 -2.84 -10.76 1.13
CA LYS A 144 -1.54 -10.72 1.81
C LYS A 144 -0.68 -9.54 1.35
N GLN A 145 -0.60 -9.30 0.05
CA GLN A 145 0.18 -8.18 -0.51
C GLN A 145 -0.48 -6.84 -0.18
N PHE A 146 -1.79 -6.76 -0.34
CA PHE A 146 -2.55 -5.57 -0.01
C PHE A 146 -2.41 -5.18 1.48
N GLU A 147 -2.58 -6.13 2.40
CA GLU A 147 -2.40 -5.91 3.83
C GLU A 147 -0.97 -5.47 4.17
N GLY A 148 0.03 -6.07 3.51
CA GLY A 148 1.43 -5.67 3.67
C GLY A 148 1.69 -4.21 3.27
N LEU A 149 1.07 -3.72 2.19
CA LEU A 149 1.17 -2.32 1.78
C LEU A 149 0.46 -1.38 2.78
N VAL A 150 -0.75 -1.74 3.21
CA VAL A 150 -1.50 -0.96 4.20
C VAL A 150 -0.74 -0.88 5.52
N GLU A 151 -0.14 -1.98 5.97
CA GLU A 151 0.64 -2.00 7.21
C GLU A 151 1.89 -1.14 7.12
N ARG A 152 2.55 -1.09 5.97
CA ARG A 152 3.70 -0.21 5.73
C ARG A 152 3.32 1.27 5.91
N VAL A 153 2.20 1.69 5.34
CA VAL A 153 1.69 3.08 5.48
C VAL A 153 1.28 3.35 6.93
N ARG A 154 0.56 2.44 7.56
CA ARG A 154 0.15 2.57 8.97
C ARG A 154 1.34 2.65 9.92
N SER A 155 2.34 1.81 9.72
CA SER A 155 3.56 1.81 10.54
C SER A 155 4.29 3.16 10.47
N ALA A 156 4.40 3.75 9.28
CA ALA A 156 4.99 5.09 9.12
C ALA A 156 4.18 6.15 9.90
N LEU A 157 2.85 6.14 9.75
CA LEU A 157 1.95 7.07 10.44
C LEU A 157 1.98 6.89 11.98
N ASP A 158 2.04 5.67 12.46
CA ASP A 158 2.09 5.38 13.90
C ASP A 158 3.43 5.82 14.52
N ARG A 159 4.54 5.62 13.79
CA ARG A 159 5.86 6.11 14.17
C ARG A 159 5.88 7.65 14.25
N LEU A 160 5.32 8.32 13.26
CA LEU A 160 5.16 9.77 13.23
C LEU A 160 4.38 10.25 14.46
N ARG A 161 3.16 9.75 14.63
CA ARG A 161 2.27 10.14 15.75
C ARG A 161 2.85 9.84 17.11
N ALA A 162 3.68 8.80 17.23
CA ALA A 162 4.36 8.48 18.48
C ALA A 162 5.39 9.57 18.85
N GLN A 163 6.18 10.07 17.86
CA GLN A 163 7.16 11.12 18.11
C GLN A 163 6.47 12.48 18.36
N GLU A 164 5.45 12.84 17.60
CA GLU A 164 4.68 14.07 17.86
C GLU A 164 4.05 14.09 19.27
N ARG A 165 3.45 12.96 19.67
CA ARG A 165 2.89 12.81 21.02
C ARG A 165 3.97 12.92 22.11
N ALA A 166 5.15 12.36 21.86
CA ALA A 166 6.29 12.47 22.80
C ALA A 166 6.75 13.92 22.94
N ILE A 167 6.91 14.65 21.82
CA ILE A 167 7.29 16.06 21.85
C ILE A 167 6.21 16.89 22.57
N MET A 168 4.94 16.67 22.25
CA MET A 168 3.83 17.34 22.93
C MET A 168 3.84 17.07 24.43
N GLN A 169 4.11 15.84 24.85
CA GLN A 169 4.20 15.49 26.26
C GLN A 169 5.36 16.22 26.95
N LEU A 170 6.55 16.22 26.35
CA LEU A 170 7.71 16.94 26.89
C LEU A 170 7.44 18.45 26.99
N CYS A 171 6.85 19.06 25.96
CA CYS A 171 6.60 20.50 25.94
C CYS A 171 5.42 20.90 26.86
N VAL A 172 4.27 20.24 26.74
CA VAL A 172 3.04 20.68 27.41
C VAL A 172 2.97 20.19 28.85
N ARG A 173 3.31 18.91 29.08
CA ARG A 173 3.18 18.30 30.40
C ARG A 173 4.40 18.58 31.27
N ASP A 174 5.59 18.32 30.74
CA ASP A 174 6.81 18.35 31.55
C ASP A 174 7.40 19.76 31.62
N ALA A 175 7.45 20.50 30.52
CA ALA A 175 7.89 21.91 30.51
C ALA A 175 6.78 22.91 30.87
N ARG A 176 5.53 22.46 30.97
CA ARG A 176 4.35 23.27 31.29
C ARG A 176 4.08 24.41 30.28
N MET A 177 4.44 24.18 29.04
CA MET A 177 4.06 25.06 27.95
C MET A 177 2.53 25.01 27.74
N PRO A 178 1.83 26.14 27.60
CA PRO A 178 0.40 26.13 27.28
C PRO A 178 0.14 25.35 25.99
N ARG A 179 -0.84 24.44 26.00
CA ARG A 179 -1.18 23.61 24.83
C ARG A 179 -1.53 24.47 23.60
N ALA A 180 -2.20 25.60 23.82
CA ALA A 180 -2.53 26.53 22.75
C ALA A 180 -1.29 27.11 22.07
N ASP A 181 -0.24 27.40 22.85
CA ASP A 181 1.04 27.91 22.33
C ASP A 181 1.77 26.83 21.54
N PHE A 182 1.78 25.58 22.03
CA PHE A 182 2.34 24.45 21.34
C PHE A 182 1.67 24.21 19.98
N LEU A 183 0.34 24.08 19.97
CA LEU A 183 -0.44 23.85 18.74
C LEU A 183 -0.33 24.97 17.71
N ARG A 184 0.00 26.18 18.13
CA ARG A 184 0.21 27.31 17.22
C ARG A 184 1.62 27.38 16.65
N GLN A 185 2.61 26.91 17.39
CA GLN A 185 4.03 27.12 17.06
C GLN A 185 4.74 25.88 16.55
N PHE A 186 4.29 24.69 16.93
CA PHE A 186 4.94 23.42 16.57
C PHE A 186 4.63 22.96 15.14
N PRO A 187 3.37 23.04 14.62
CA PRO A 187 3.09 22.62 13.26
C PRO A 187 3.94 23.39 12.24
N GLY A 188 4.60 22.64 11.34
CA GLY A 188 5.56 23.15 10.38
C GLY A 188 7.01 23.25 10.90
N ASN A 189 7.25 22.95 12.19
CA ASN A 189 8.58 22.94 12.81
C ASN A 189 8.93 21.56 13.41
N GLU A 190 8.25 20.50 12.95
CA GLU A 190 8.36 19.16 13.51
C GLU A 190 9.79 18.60 13.41
N VAL A 191 10.50 18.94 12.34
CA VAL A 191 11.90 18.52 12.07
C VAL A 191 12.92 19.63 12.29
N ASP A 192 12.47 20.84 12.64
CA ASP A 192 13.32 21.99 12.82
C ASP A 192 13.87 22.06 14.25
N GLU A 193 15.10 21.61 14.45
CA GLU A 193 15.79 21.71 15.75
C GLU A 193 15.98 23.16 16.22
N SER A 194 16.05 24.14 15.30
CA SER A 194 16.19 25.56 15.64
C SER A 194 14.97 26.12 16.36
N TRP A 195 13.79 25.54 16.12
CA TRP A 195 12.57 25.85 16.87
C TRP A 195 12.72 25.54 18.37
N THR A 196 13.28 24.38 18.70
CA THR A 196 13.52 23.98 20.09
C THR A 196 14.53 24.91 20.75
N ASP A 197 15.59 25.30 20.05
CA ASP A 197 16.59 26.26 20.52
C ASP A 197 15.96 27.64 20.78
N ALA A 198 15.09 28.10 19.89
CA ALA A 198 14.38 29.37 20.05
C ALA A 198 13.45 29.38 21.26
N GLN A 199 12.75 28.25 21.51
CA GLN A 199 11.90 28.11 22.71
C GLN A 199 12.74 28.08 24.00
N ALA A 200 13.88 27.40 24.00
CA ALA A 200 14.79 27.32 25.15
C ALA A 200 15.44 28.65 25.50
N LYS A 201 15.76 29.49 24.50
CA LYS A 201 16.34 30.84 24.67
C LYS A 201 15.31 31.95 24.83
N GLY A 202 14.03 31.60 24.71
CA GLY A 202 12.92 32.56 24.81
C GLY A 202 12.76 33.17 26.21
N LYS A 203 11.91 34.20 26.29
CA LYS A 203 11.57 34.87 27.57
C LYS A 203 10.32 34.27 28.22
N SER A 204 9.87 33.13 27.77
CA SER A 204 8.68 32.45 28.30
C SER A 204 8.95 31.81 29.66
N LYS A 205 7.91 31.64 30.48
CA LYS A 205 8.01 31.00 31.80
C LYS A 205 8.46 29.53 31.74
N TYR A 206 8.30 28.91 30.57
CA TYR A 206 8.66 27.50 30.30
C TYR A 206 10.02 27.33 29.60
N ALA A 207 10.69 28.43 29.24
CA ALA A 207 11.95 28.36 28.47
C ALA A 207 13.05 27.56 29.21
N GLU A 208 13.20 27.77 30.51
CA GLU A 208 14.22 27.03 31.31
C GLU A 208 13.90 25.53 31.37
N ALA A 209 12.61 25.16 31.47
CA ALA A 209 12.19 23.77 31.46
C ALA A 209 12.42 23.12 30.09
N ILE A 210 12.13 23.84 28.98
CA ILE A 210 12.43 23.37 27.64
C ILE A 210 13.93 23.21 27.44
N ALA A 211 14.77 24.14 27.94
CA ALA A 211 16.21 24.03 27.86
C ALA A 211 16.75 22.74 28.52
N ARG A 212 16.15 22.30 29.63
CA ARG A 212 16.51 21.01 30.28
C ARG A 212 16.07 19.81 29.45
N LEU A 213 14.93 19.87 28.78
CA LEU A 213 14.35 18.79 27.98
C LEU A 213 14.77 18.83 26.50
N GLN A 214 15.53 19.84 26.10
CA GLN A 214 15.98 20.06 24.73
C GLN A 214 16.61 18.81 24.10
N PRO A 215 17.52 18.05 24.74
CA PRO A 215 18.12 16.86 24.13
C PRO A 215 17.08 15.78 23.80
N ASP A 216 16.04 15.63 24.63
CA ASP A 216 15.00 14.63 24.41
C ASP A 216 14.02 15.07 23.30
N ILE A 217 13.70 16.37 23.23
CA ILE A 217 12.87 16.94 22.16
C ILE A 217 13.60 16.79 20.82
N GLN A 218 14.88 17.20 20.75
CA GLN A 218 15.70 17.10 19.54
C GLN A 218 15.87 15.65 19.09
N ARG A 219 16.02 14.70 20.02
CA ARG A 219 16.06 13.26 19.69
C ARG A 219 14.75 12.79 19.00
N CYS A 220 13.59 13.30 19.43
CA CYS A 220 12.33 13.00 18.77
C CYS A 220 12.24 13.68 17.39
N GLN A 221 12.70 14.92 17.25
CA GLN A 221 12.79 15.62 15.96
C GLN A 221 13.72 14.89 14.99
N GLN A 222 14.88 14.42 15.43
CA GLN A 222 15.81 13.61 14.61
C GLN A 222 15.15 12.31 14.11
N LYS A 223 14.30 11.67 14.93
CA LYS A 223 13.56 10.50 14.48
C LYS A 223 12.49 10.85 13.46
N LEU A 224 11.90 12.03 13.53
CA LEU A 224 10.99 12.54 12.49
C LEU A 224 11.73 12.85 11.20
N THR A 225 12.92 13.47 11.29
CA THR A 225 13.79 13.69 10.13
C THR A 225 14.20 12.38 9.47
N ALA A 226 14.59 11.37 10.26
CA ALA A 226 14.91 10.04 9.74
C ALA A 226 13.69 9.36 9.08
N LEU A 227 12.48 9.62 9.58
CA LEU A 227 11.26 9.13 8.96
C LEU A 227 10.98 9.82 7.62
N GLU A 228 11.21 11.14 7.50
CA GLU A 228 11.13 11.84 6.22
C GLU A 228 12.14 11.31 5.20
N GLU A 229 13.37 11.03 5.63
CA GLU A 229 14.39 10.44 4.75
C GLU A 229 14.04 9.03 4.30
N GLU A 230 13.50 8.21 5.22
CA GLU A 230 13.09 6.82 4.94
C GLU A 230 11.88 6.77 3.99
N THR A 231 10.90 7.63 4.21
CA THR A 231 9.65 7.65 3.41
C THR A 231 9.77 8.49 2.15
N GLY A 232 10.70 9.45 2.09
CA GLY A 232 10.79 10.44 1.03
C GLY A 232 9.60 11.40 1.00
N LEU A 233 8.85 11.50 2.11
CA LEU A 233 7.69 12.38 2.29
C LEU A 233 7.98 13.37 3.42
N LYS A 234 7.47 14.60 3.29
CA LYS A 234 7.44 15.53 4.41
C LYS A 234 6.43 15.06 5.47
N ILE A 235 6.66 15.43 6.73
CA ILE A 235 5.77 15.05 7.85
C ILE A 235 4.31 15.41 7.56
N ALA A 236 4.05 16.53 6.92
CA ALA A 236 2.70 16.95 6.55
C ALA A 236 2.05 16.10 5.43
N GLU A 237 2.83 15.30 4.70
CA GLU A 237 2.37 14.45 3.58
C GLU A 237 2.16 12.99 4.00
N ILE A 238 2.71 12.58 5.16
CA ILE A 238 2.53 11.24 5.74
C ILE A 238 1.17 11.16 6.45
#